data_a02b860809bd608e524310fc4eecbf74
#
_entry.id   a02b860809bd608e524310fc4eecbf74
#
_cell.length_a   1.000
_cell.length_b   1.000
_cell.length_c   1.000
_cell.angle_alpha   90.00
_cell.angle_beta   90.00
_cell.angle_gamma   90.00
#
_symmetry.space_group_name_H-M   'P 1'
#
loop_
_entity.id
_entity.type
_entity.pdbx_description
1 polymer ?
#
loop_
_entity_poly.entity_id
_entity_poly.type
_entity_poly.pdbx_seq_one_letter_code
_entity_poly.pdbx_strand_id
1 'polypeptide(L)'
;MLNAEIIAVIEEIAPRSLQESWDNTGWQVGNPLAECTGALLCLDVTPEVVLEARDCGCNLVISHHPLIFKGLKQITGATLQQQAILHAISEGISIYSSHTAVDNARGGVSYAMAAKLGVRVLGTLAPRMPATWQQLNVIVPRDKASDLREALIDVGAGATADPRYDSCTFTIGGRGSFRALDGASPAVGDIEALEDDTDEVLLQMPVPVRLISKVCSTIAQVHPYESPAYHFVAPADADHDAGCGVYGTIETRLEAEDLAALAKSAFACERVKVSHYGFGDSKIRISRVALCGGSGGVHTRSHSRRGAGVCHCRHTLP
;
A
#
# COMPACT_ATOMS: atom_id res chain seq x y z
N MET A 1 -9.35 20.50 7.36
CA MET A 1 -8.84 19.28 6.69
C MET A 1 -9.59 18.09 7.26
N LEU A 2 -10.10 17.20 6.41
CA LEU A 2 -10.83 16.01 6.87
C LEU A 2 -9.88 14.93 7.36
N ASN A 3 -10.34 14.06 8.27
CA ASN A 3 -9.56 12.89 8.70
C ASN A 3 -9.10 12.04 7.50
N ALA A 4 -9.95 11.85 6.50
CA ALA A 4 -9.61 11.13 5.28
C ALA A 4 -8.47 11.77 4.47
N GLU A 5 -8.36 13.11 4.48
CA GLU A 5 -7.27 13.80 3.77
C GLU A 5 -5.91 13.60 4.45
N ILE A 6 -5.90 13.54 5.80
CA ILE A 6 -4.69 13.18 6.56
C ILE A 6 -4.27 11.75 6.24
N ILE A 7 -5.23 10.82 6.25
CA ILE A 7 -4.93 9.41 5.98
C ILE A 7 -4.50 9.18 4.52
N ALA A 8 -5.02 9.96 3.57
CA ALA A 8 -4.58 9.88 2.17
C ALA A 8 -3.06 10.11 2.04
N VAL A 9 -2.48 11.05 2.81
CA VAL A 9 -1.02 11.29 2.82
C VAL A 9 -0.26 10.08 3.37
N ILE A 10 -0.79 9.41 4.39
CA ILE A 10 -0.20 8.18 4.93
C ILE A 10 -0.28 7.04 3.91
N GLU A 11 -1.42 6.91 3.22
CA GLU A 11 -1.62 5.90 2.19
C GLU A 11 -0.81 6.18 0.91
N GLU A 12 -0.33 7.40 0.67
CA GLU A 12 0.68 7.68 -0.37
C GLU A 12 2.04 7.04 -0.02
N ILE A 13 2.41 7.03 1.26
CA ILE A 13 3.67 6.43 1.73
C ILE A 13 3.53 4.91 1.87
N ALA A 14 2.42 4.46 2.45
CA ALA A 14 2.13 3.07 2.78
C ALA A 14 0.72 2.67 2.29
N PRO A 15 0.54 2.44 0.97
CA PRO A 15 -0.74 2.04 0.41
C PRO A 15 -1.29 0.77 1.06
N ARG A 16 -2.61 0.72 1.30
CA ARG A 16 -3.28 -0.46 1.85
C ARG A 16 -3.07 -1.73 1.02
N SER A 17 -2.81 -1.60 -0.27
CA SER A 17 -2.46 -2.72 -1.14
C SER A 17 -1.16 -3.45 -0.74
N LEU A 18 -0.31 -2.82 0.07
CA LEU A 18 0.90 -3.44 0.63
C LEU A 18 0.63 -4.32 1.86
N GLN A 19 -0.57 -4.28 2.44
CA GLN A 19 -0.87 -5.09 3.62
C GLN A 19 -0.79 -6.60 3.32
N GLU A 20 -0.52 -7.39 4.36
CA GLU A 20 -0.62 -8.84 4.30
C GLU A 20 -2.08 -9.28 4.12
N SER A 21 -2.31 -10.42 3.44
CA SER A 21 -3.67 -10.90 3.12
C SER A 21 -4.53 -11.22 4.35
N TRP A 22 -3.90 -11.44 5.49
CA TRP A 22 -4.54 -11.74 6.78
C TRP A 22 -4.69 -10.49 7.66
N ASP A 23 -4.21 -9.33 7.21
CA ASP A 23 -4.15 -8.09 7.99
C ASP A 23 -5.46 -7.29 7.88
N ASN A 24 -5.64 -6.33 8.78
CA ASN A 24 -6.75 -5.39 8.83
C ASN A 24 -6.25 -3.93 8.92
N THR A 25 -5.39 -3.53 7.99
CA THR A 25 -4.98 -2.13 7.82
C THR A 25 -6.17 -1.28 7.35
N GLY A 26 -6.33 -0.09 7.89
CA GLY A 26 -7.36 0.87 7.49
C GLY A 26 -8.15 1.43 8.66
N TRP A 27 -9.31 2.00 8.35
CA TRP A 27 -10.23 2.54 9.34
C TRP A 27 -10.76 1.46 10.26
N GLN A 28 -10.62 1.67 11.57
CA GLN A 28 -11.07 0.75 12.60
C GLN A 28 -12.39 1.19 13.24
N VAL A 29 -12.50 2.49 13.55
CA VAL A 29 -13.65 3.12 14.20
C VAL A 29 -13.75 4.57 13.72
N GLY A 30 -14.94 5.15 13.73
CA GLY A 30 -15.16 6.58 13.61
C GLY A 30 -15.60 7.05 12.23
N ASN A 31 -15.43 8.34 11.97
CA ASN A 31 -15.90 9.03 10.78
C ASN A 31 -14.75 9.62 9.96
N PRO A 32 -14.42 9.04 8.78
CA PRO A 32 -13.40 9.58 7.88
C PRO A 32 -13.66 11.02 7.40
N LEU A 33 -14.94 11.42 7.33
CA LEU A 33 -15.35 12.72 6.82
C LEU A 33 -15.44 13.81 7.91
N ALA A 34 -15.10 13.49 9.17
CA ALA A 34 -15.02 14.49 10.22
C ALA A 34 -13.84 15.44 9.97
N GLU A 35 -14.02 16.72 10.33
CA GLU A 35 -12.92 17.69 10.35
C GLU A 35 -11.90 17.29 11.41
N CYS A 36 -10.63 17.20 11.02
CA CYS A 36 -9.53 16.81 11.92
C CYS A 36 -9.16 17.99 12.83
N THR A 37 -9.24 17.78 14.15
CA THR A 37 -8.82 18.76 15.16
C THR A 37 -7.38 18.54 15.63
N GLY A 38 -6.87 17.31 15.47
CA GLY A 38 -5.53 16.89 15.81
C GLY A 38 -5.40 15.38 15.66
N ALA A 39 -4.16 14.89 15.53
CA ALA A 39 -3.86 13.47 15.41
C ALA A 39 -2.89 13.01 16.51
N LEU A 40 -3.22 11.91 17.20
CA LEU A 40 -2.36 11.21 18.12
C LEU A 40 -1.81 9.94 17.47
N LEU A 41 -0.49 9.75 17.53
CA LEU A 41 0.18 8.56 16.98
C LEU A 41 0.56 7.61 18.11
N CYS A 42 0.28 6.32 17.92
CA CYS A 42 0.62 5.29 18.90
C CYS A 42 0.99 3.96 18.23
N LEU A 43 1.57 3.06 19.01
CA LEU A 43 1.81 1.68 18.58
C LEU A 43 0.53 0.85 18.73
N ASP A 44 -0.04 0.87 19.93
CA ASP A 44 -1.24 0.13 20.32
C ASP A 44 -2.33 1.10 20.78
N VAL A 45 -3.58 0.79 20.44
CA VAL A 45 -4.75 1.54 20.91
C VAL A 45 -5.29 0.88 22.16
N THR A 46 -5.17 1.56 23.29
CA THR A 46 -5.79 1.18 24.58
C THR A 46 -6.88 2.18 24.96
N PRO A 47 -7.73 1.88 25.94
CA PRO A 47 -8.69 2.86 26.47
C PRO A 47 -8.01 4.16 26.92
N GLU A 48 -6.84 4.06 27.55
CA GLU A 48 -6.06 5.21 28.05
C GLU A 48 -5.57 6.08 26.89
N VAL A 49 -5.08 5.49 25.79
CA VAL A 49 -4.65 6.22 24.58
C VAL A 49 -5.82 6.99 23.95
N VAL A 50 -7.02 6.40 23.92
CA VAL A 50 -8.21 7.09 23.41
C VAL A 50 -8.58 8.29 24.30
N LEU A 51 -8.51 8.12 25.63
CA LEU A 51 -8.77 9.21 26.57
C LEU A 51 -7.70 10.30 26.49
N GLU A 52 -6.42 9.92 26.30
CA GLU A 52 -5.33 10.87 26.06
C GLU A 52 -5.57 11.69 24.78
N ALA A 53 -6.00 11.04 23.69
CA ALA A 53 -6.35 11.75 22.46
C ALA A 53 -7.45 12.81 22.69
N ARG A 54 -8.51 12.45 23.44
CA ARG A 54 -9.55 13.40 23.87
C ARG A 54 -8.96 14.57 24.64
N ASP A 55 -8.15 14.27 25.66
CA ASP A 55 -7.59 15.28 26.57
C ASP A 55 -6.61 16.22 25.84
N CYS A 56 -5.96 15.74 24.77
CA CYS A 56 -5.15 16.54 23.86
C CYS A 56 -5.95 17.28 22.78
N GLY A 57 -7.28 17.12 22.72
CA GLY A 57 -8.12 17.73 21.68
C GLY A 57 -7.97 17.07 20.31
N CYS A 58 -7.43 15.85 20.24
CA CYS A 58 -7.27 15.09 19.00
C CYS A 58 -8.50 14.21 18.74
N ASN A 59 -9.08 14.30 17.54
CA ASN A 59 -10.17 13.42 17.14
C ASN A 59 -9.76 12.35 16.11
N LEU A 60 -8.45 12.19 15.87
CA LEU A 60 -7.88 11.15 15.06
C LEU A 60 -6.76 10.42 15.82
N VAL A 61 -6.85 9.11 15.93
CA VAL A 61 -5.77 8.24 16.41
C VAL A 61 -5.24 7.43 15.24
N ILE A 62 -3.93 7.48 15.03
CA ILE A 62 -3.23 6.71 14.01
C ILE A 62 -2.33 5.72 14.71
N SER A 63 -2.64 4.43 14.58
CA SER A 63 -1.91 3.36 15.23
C SER A 63 -1.14 2.48 14.24
N HIS A 64 -0.10 1.81 14.73
CA HIS A 64 0.55 0.75 14.00
C HIS A 64 -0.31 -0.53 14.05
N HIS A 65 -0.55 -1.06 15.24
CA HIS A 65 -1.34 -2.27 15.39
C HIS A 65 -2.85 -1.99 15.24
N PRO A 66 -3.59 -2.81 14.49
CA PRO A 66 -5.02 -2.64 14.33
C PRO A 66 -5.77 -2.95 15.63
N LEU A 67 -6.60 -2.01 16.07
CA LEU A 67 -7.46 -2.19 17.23
C LEU A 67 -8.39 -3.39 17.02
N ILE A 68 -8.93 -3.57 15.81
CA ILE A 68 -9.80 -4.67 15.46
C ILE A 68 -9.05 -5.61 14.51
N PHE A 69 -8.20 -6.49 15.07
CA PHE A 69 -7.47 -7.47 14.25
C PHE A 69 -8.35 -8.62 13.77
N LYS A 70 -9.27 -9.07 14.62
CA LYS A 70 -10.29 -10.09 14.28
C LYS A 70 -11.67 -9.49 14.44
N GLY A 71 -12.58 -9.84 13.54
CA GLY A 71 -13.95 -9.35 13.59
C GLY A 71 -14.64 -9.61 14.94
N LEU A 72 -15.31 -8.58 15.46
CA LEU A 72 -16.04 -8.66 16.72
C LEU A 72 -17.49 -9.05 16.47
N LYS A 73 -18.01 -9.98 17.28
CA LYS A 73 -19.44 -10.38 17.23
C LYS A 73 -20.32 -9.48 18.12
N GLN A 74 -19.75 -8.83 19.11
CA GLN A 74 -20.45 -7.96 20.05
C GLN A 74 -19.48 -6.93 20.65
N ILE A 75 -20.01 -5.79 21.09
CA ILE A 75 -19.26 -4.73 21.76
C ILE A 75 -20.00 -4.41 23.04
N THR A 76 -19.50 -4.91 24.17
CA THR A 76 -20.14 -4.81 25.51
C THR A 76 -19.25 -4.17 26.57
N GLY A 77 -18.01 -3.80 26.20
CA GLY A 77 -17.01 -3.27 27.15
C GLY A 77 -16.33 -4.36 28.00
N ALA A 78 -16.52 -5.64 27.69
CA ALA A 78 -15.97 -6.74 28.48
C ALA A 78 -14.44 -6.88 28.35
N THR A 79 -13.83 -6.35 27.31
CA THR A 79 -12.39 -6.39 27.08
C THR A 79 -11.84 -4.97 26.88
N LEU A 80 -10.53 -4.76 27.09
CA LEU A 80 -9.87 -3.47 26.83
C LEU A 80 -10.09 -2.99 25.40
N GLN A 81 -10.02 -3.90 24.42
CA GLN A 81 -10.33 -3.60 23.03
C GLN A 81 -11.76 -3.02 22.87
N GLN A 82 -12.76 -3.67 23.47
CA GLN A 82 -14.15 -3.21 23.39
C GLN A 82 -14.35 -1.87 24.14
N GLN A 83 -13.65 -1.66 25.26
CA GLN A 83 -13.68 -0.39 25.99
C GLN A 83 -13.06 0.74 25.16
N ALA A 84 -11.91 0.50 24.51
CA ALA A 84 -11.31 1.48 23.60
C ALA A 84 -12.26 1.85 22.45
N ILE A 85 -12.96 0.86 21.86
CA ILE A 85 -13.97 1.12 20.82
C ILE A 85 -15.13 1.97 21.36
N LEU A 86 -15.67 1.65 22.54
CA LEU A 86 -16.76 2.40 23.15
C LEU A 86 -16.34 3.84 23.48
N HIS A 87 -15.14 4.03 24.03
CA HIS A 87 -14.60 5.37 24.26
C HIS A 87 -14.42 6.14 22.95
N ALA A 88 -13.84 5.52 21.91
CA ALA A 88 -13.67 6.18 20.63
C ALA A 88 -14.99 6.64 20.01
N ILE A 89 -16.04 5.81 20.09
CA ILE A 89 -17.39 6.17 19.62
C ILE A 89 -18.00 7.29 20.45
N SER A 90 -17.94 7.20 21.79
CA SER A 90 -18.55 8.19 22.68
C SER A 90 -17.88 9.56 22.62
N GLU A 91 -16.56 9.59 22.39
CA GLU A 91 -15.76 10.81 22.31
C GLU A 91 -15.63 11.37 20.86
N GLY A 92 -16.23 10.70 19.87
CA GLY A 92 -16.15 11.12 18.46
C GLY A 92 -14.76 10.99 17.85
N ILE A 93 -13.91 10.08 18.38
CA ILE A 93 -12.54 9.86 17.94
C ILE A 93 -12.53 8.79 16.85
N SER A 94 -11.88 9.10 15.74
CA SER A 94 -11.65 8.18 14.64
C SER A 94 -10.31 7.46 14.82
N ILE A 95 -10.27 6.16 14.50
CA ILE A 95 -9.06 5.33 14.61
C ILE A 95 -8.72 4.73 13.26
N TYR A 96 -7.50 4.95 12.80
CA TYR A 96 -6.91 4.37 11.61
C TYR A 96 -5.66 3.59 11.98
N SER A 97 -5.46 2.40 11.41
CA SER A 97 -4.27 1.59 11.64
C SER A 97 -3.52 1.34 10.35
N SER A 98 -2.20 1.60 10.35
CA SER A 98 -1.30 1.30 9.22
C SER A 98 -0.28 0.25 9.69
N HIS A 99 -0.69 -1.02 9.67
CA HIS A 99 0.05 -2.15 10.21
C HIS A 99 1.09 -2.68 9.22
N THR A 100 0.82 -3.83 8.60
CA THR A 100 1.77 -4.44 7.66
C THR A 100 1.94 -3.64 6.37
N ALA A 101 1.04 -2.72 6.07
CA ALA A 101 1.23 -1.80 4.95
C ALA A 101 2.48 -0.92 5.14
N VAL A 102 2.69 -0.34 6.33
CA VAL A 102 3.88 0.45 6.62
C VAL A 102 5.13 -0.42 6.81
N ASP A 103 4.98 -1.67 7.31
CA ASP A 103 6.10 -2.61 7.39
C ASP A 103 6.66 -2.95 6.00
N ASN A 104 5.77 -3.08 5.01
CA ASN A 104 6.09 -3.46 3.63
C ASN A 104 6.40 -2.26 2.73
N ALA A 105 6.16 -1.03 3.18
CA ALA A 105 6.39 0.16 2.38
C ALA A 105 7.89 0.43 2.17
N ARG A 106 8.23 1.06 1.03
CA ARG A 106 9.56 1.63 0.82
C ARG A 106 9.81 2.71 1.88
N GLY A 107 10.94 2.61 2.58
CA GLY A 107 11.24 3.50 3.71
C GLY A 107 10.50 3.18 5.01
N GLY A 108 9.74 2.08 5.05
CA GLY A 108 9.03 1.61 6.23
C GLY A 108 9.93 1.02 7.32
N VAL A 109 9.34 0.24 8.24
CA VAL A 109 10.01 -0.23 9.47
C VAL A 109 11.32 -0.97 9.17
N SER A 110 11.32 -1.90 8.21
CA SER A 110 12.53 -2.67 7.87
C SER A 110 13.65 -1.80 7.30
N TYR A 111 13.32 -0.74 6.55
CA TYR A 111 14.27 0.27 6.07
C TYR A 111 14.82 1.12 7.21
N ALA A 112 13.98 1.54 8.14
CA ALA A 112 14.41 2.27 9.34
C ALA A 112 15.36 1.43 10.20
N MET A 113 15.11 0.13 10.33
CA MET A 113 16.02 -0.81 10.99
C MET A 113 17.35 -0.90 10.27
N ALA A 114 17.34 -1.00 8.93
CA ALA A 114 18.55 -1.03 8.11
C ALA A 114 19.40 0.24 8.29
N ALA A 115 18.77 1.40 8.27
CA ALA A 115 19.44 2.68 8.50
C ALA A 115 20.11 2.76 9.88
N LYS A 116 19.42 2.32 10.95
CA LYS A 116 19.99 2.28 12.32
C LYS A 116 21.19 1.33 12.45
N LEU A 117 21.23 0.27 11.66
CA LEU A 117 22.35 -0.70 11.66
C LEU A 117 23.45 -0.35 10.64
N GLY A 118 23.33 0.73 9.89
CA GLY A 118 24.28 1.08 8.84
C GLY A 118 24.27 0.09 7.66
N VAL A 119 23.14 -0.57 7.40
CA VAL A 119 22.97 -1.51 6.30
C VAL A 119 22.55 -0.76 5.03
N ARG A 120 23.35 -0.87 3.97
CA ARG A 120 22.96 -0.40 2.64
C ARG A 120 22.00 -1.40 2.01
N VAL A 121 20.73 -1.03 1.91
CA VAL A 121 19.67 -1.89 1.36
C VAL A 121 19.92 -2.14 -0.13
N LEU A 122 19.72 -3.38 -0.56
CA LEU A 122 19.81 -3.86 -1.95
C LEU A 122 18.46 -4.30 -2.51
N GLY A 123 17.46 -4.50 -1.65
CA GLY A 123 16.11 -4.89 -2.02
C GLY A 123 15.34 -5.50 -0.86
N THR A 124 14.11 -5.93 -1.13
CA THR A 124 13.23 -6.57 -0.15
C THR A 124 13.39 -8.09 -0.15
N LEU A 125 13.13 -8.73 1.01
CA LEU A 125 13.22 -10.20 1.16
C LEU A 125 12.09 -10.92 0.44
N ALA A 126 10.88 -10.37 0.50
CA ALA A 126 9.71 -10.85 -0.19
C ALA A 126 9.03 -9.65 -0.87
N PRO A 127 9.40 -9.33 -2.12
CA PRO A 127 8.81 -8.24 -2.86
C PRO A 127 7.29 -8.38 -2.92
N ARG A 128 6.58 -7.31 -2.63
CA ARG A 128 5.16 -7.16 -2.91
C ARG A 128 5.01 -6.15 -4.02
N MET A 129 4.17 -6.50 -4.98
CA MET A 129 3.76 -5.62 -6.05
C MET A 129 2.41 -5.01 -5.69
N PRO A 130 2.34 -3.82 -5.08
CA PRO A 130 1.20 -3.03 -5.39
C PRO A 130 1.46 -2.51 -6.81
N ALA A 131 0.55 -2.80 -7.72
CA ALA A 131 0.51 -2.01 -8.92
C ALA A 131 0.23 -0.56 -8.46
N THR A 132 1.26 0.25 -8.42
CA THR A 132 1.11 1.70 -8.12
C THR A 132 0.42 2.40 -9.28
N TRP A 133 0.43 1.77 -10.46
CA TRP A 133 -0.27 2.20 -11.65
C TRP A 133 -0.79 0.99 -12.45
N GLN A 134 -1.75 1.23 -13.32
CA GLN A 134 -2.26 0.26 -14.30
C GLN A 134 -2.37 0.90 -15.66
N GLN A 135 -2.22 0.10 -16.70
CA GLN A 135 -2.44 0.55 -18.08
C GLN A 135 -3.94 0.55 -18.37
N LEU A 136 -4.52 1.73 -18.52
CA LEU A 136 -5.86 1.88 -19.12
C LEU A 136 -5.78 1.55 -20.61
N ASN A 137 -6.75 0.79 -21.08
CA ASN A 137 -7.05 0.57 -22.48
C ASN A 137 -8.53 0.95 -22.67
N VAL A 138 -8.81 1.95 -23.49
CA VAL A 138 -10.18 2.38 -23.80
C VAL A 138 -10.34 2.55 -25.31
N ILE A 139 -11.42 2.02 -25.86
CA ILE A 139 -11.78 2.16 -27.28
C ILE A 139 -12.76 3.31 -27.39
N VAL A 140 -12.50 4.22 -28.32
CA VAL A 140 -13.29 5.44 -28.51
C VAL A 140 -13.35 5.82 -30.00
N PRO A 141 -14.46 6.38 -30.51
CA PRO A 141 -14.49 6.95 -31.85
C PRO A 141 -13.35 7.93 -32.09
N ARG A 142 -12.71 7.85 -33.25
CA ARG A 142 -11.53 8.65 -33.60
C ARG A 142 -11.75 10.16 -33.41
N ASP A 143 -12.91 10.67 -33.79
CA ASP A 143 -13.27 12.09 -33.66
C ASP A 143 -13.48 12.56 -32.22
N LYS A 144 -13.67 11.62 -31.25
CA LYS A 144 -13.85 11.88 -29.82
C LYS A 144 -12.62 11.55 -28.98
N ALA A 145 -11.59 11.00 -29.59
CA ALA A 145 -10.40 10.54 -28.87
C ALA A 145 -9.63 11.68 -28.19
N SER A 146 -9.59 12.89 -28.77
CA SER A 146 -8.92 14.04 -28.18
C SER A 146 -9.65 14.51 -26.93
N ASP A 147 -10.98 14.65 -27.01
CA ASP A 147 -11.82 15.13 -25.91
C ASP A 147 -11.70 14.19 -24.69
N LEU A 148 -11.78 12.86 -24.96
CA LEU A 148 -11.64 11.86 -23.90
C LEU A 148 -10.22 11.88 -23.31
N ARG A 149 -9.18 11.94 -24.15
CA ARG A 149 -7.78 11.98 -23.69
C ARG A 149 -7.53 13.18 -22.79
N GLU A 150 -7.98 14.37 -23.16
CA GLU A 150 -7.82 15.61 -22.39
C GLU A 150 -8.53 15.49 -21.06
N ALA A 151 -9.78 15.05 -21.03
CA ALA A 151 -10.52 14.84 -19.79
C ALA A 151 -9.85 13.82 -18.84
N LEU A 152 -9.23 12.77 -19.39
CA LEU A 152 -8.49 11.78 -18.61
C LEU A 152 -7.17 12.35 -18.05
N ILE A 153 -6.47 13.19 -18.82
CA ILE A 153 -5.26 13.90 -18.37
C ILE A 153 -5.59 14.86 -17.23
N ASP A 154 -6.69 15.60 -17.33
CA ASP A 154 -7.13 16.55 -16.31
C ASP A 154 -7.40 15.90 -14.95
N VAL A 155 -7.77 14.61 -14.94
CA VAL A 155 -7.97 13.85 -13.71
C VAL A 155 -6.70 13.09 -13.26
N GLY A 156 -5.59 13.24 -13.99
CA GLY A 156 -4.27 12.72 -13.62
C GLY A 156 -3.89 11.39 -14.27
N ALA A 157 -4.64 10.93 -15.30
CA ALA A 157 -4.16 9.82 -16.12
C ALA A 157 -2.97 10.27 -16.99
N GLY A 158 -2.13 9.31 -17.41
CA GLY A 158 -0.92 9.61 -18.17
C GLY A 158 0.31 9.90 -17.30
N ALA A 159 0.16 9.94 -15.97
CA ALA A 159 1.28 10.08 -15.04
C ALA A 159 2.10 8.77 -14.98
N THR A 160 3.44 8.89 -15.07
CA THR A 160 4.38 7.76 -14.97
C THR A 160 5.08 7.75 -13.62
N ALA A 161 5.87 6.69 -13.36
CA ALA A 161 6.73 6.62 -12.18
C ALA A 161 7.84 7.70 -12.20
N ASP A 162 8.24 8.19 -13.39
CA ASP A 162 9.18 9.29 -13.53
C ASP A 162 8.41 10.64 -13.53
N PRO A 163 8.54 11.47 -12.48
CA PRO A 163 7.77 12.71 -12.35
C PRO A 163 8.13 13.77 -13.40
N ARG A 164 9.12 13.52 -14.23
CA ARG A 164 9.48 14.41 -15.35
C ARG A 164 8.61 14.20 -16.58
N TYR A 165 7.75 13.16 -16.60
CA TYR A 165 6.85 12.85 -17.70
C TYR A 165 5.43 12.67 -17.18
N ASP A 166 4.52 13.44 -17.75
CA ASP A 166 3.08 13.33 -17.56
C ASP A 166 2.34 13.22 -18.89
N SER A 167 1.04 13.12 -18.87
CA SER A 167 0.19 13.10 -20.08
C SER A 167 0.58 12.02 -21.10
N CYS A 168 1.27 10.96 -20.63
CA CYS A 168 1.76 9.89 -21.48
C CYS A 168 0.59 9.10 -22.04
N THR A 169 0.49 9.04 -23.37
CA THR A 169 -0.56 8.32 -24.08
C THR A 169 0.00 7.62 -25.29
N PHE A 170 -0.65 6.52 -25.68
CA PHE A 170 -0.39 5.84 -26.94
C PHE A 170 -1.72 5.54 -27.63
N THR A 171 -1.82 5.82 -28.91
CA THR A 171 -3.05 5.67 -29.67
C THR A 171 -2.84 4.72 -30.86
N ILE A 172 -3.70 3.72 -30.98
CA ILE A 172 -3.69 2.75 -32.08
C ILE A 172 -5.02 2.89 -32.84
N GLY A 173 -4.97 3.13 -34.14
CA GLY A 173 -6.15 3.13 -34.99
C GLY A 173 -6.65 1.72 -35.27
N GLY A 174 -7.96 1.56 -35.31
CA GLY A 174 -8.61 0.29 -35.57
C GLY A 174 -9.99 0.46 -36.21
N ARG A 175 -10.65 -0.68 -36.47
CA ARG A 175 -12.04 -0.75 -36.87
C ARG A 175 -12.81 -1.55 -35.83
N GLY A 176 -13.92 -0.98 -35.35
CA GLY A 176 -14.84 -1.63 -34.44
C GLY A 176 -16.00 -2.28 -35.23
N SER A 177 -16.59 -3.28 -34.62
CA SER A 177 -17.89 -3.82 -35.07
C SER A 177 -18.77 -4.12 -33.88
N PHE A 178 -20.06 -3.80 -34.02
CA PHE A 178 -21.06 -4.08 -33.00
C PHE A 178 -22.46 -4.19 -33.63
N ARG A 179 -23.40 -4.70 -32.84
CA ARG A 179 -24.83 -4.65 -33.19
C ARG A 179 -25.58 -4.12 -31.97
N ALA A 180 -26.27 -2.99 -32.12
CA ALA A 180 -27.21 -2.49 -31.15
C ALA A 180 -28.50 -3.32 -31.16
N LEU A 181 -28.94 -3.77 -30.00
CA LEU A 181 -30.19 -4.53 -29.86
C LEU A 181 -31.32 -3.62 -29.36
N ASP A 182 -32.56 -4.14 -29.34
CA ASP A 182 -33.73 -3.39 -28.83
C ASP A 182 -33.48 -2.85 -27.43
N GLY A 183 -33.82 -1.59 -27.22
CA GLY A 183 -33.59 -0.85 -25.98
C GLY A 183 -32.21 -0.16 -25.86
N ALA A 184 -31.30 -0.35 -26.80
CA ALA A 184 -30.04 0.38 -26.86
C ALA A 184 -30.23 1.80 -27.45
N SER A 185 -29.31 2.71 -27.14
CA SER A 185 -29.22 4.06 -27.71
C SER A 185 -27.81 4.26 -28.31
N PRO A 186 -27.56 3.67 -29.46
CA PRO A 186 -26.22 3.71 -30.09
C PRO A 186 -25.86 5.14 -30.52
N ALA A 187 -24.60 5.52 -30.27
CA ALA A 187 -24.07 6.81 -30.76
C ALA A 187 -23.77 6.81 -32.24
N VAL A 188 -23.65 5.61 -32.87
CA VAL A 188 -23.36 5.37 -34.26
C VAL A 188 -24.20 4.16 -34.72
N GLY A 189 -24.69 4.16 -35.98
CA GLY A 189 -25.43 3.06 -36.57
C GLY A 189 -26.89 2.93 -36.12
N ASP A 190 -27.55 1.89 -36.64
CA ASP A 190 -28.97 1.62 -36.41
C ASP A 190 -29.19 0.39 -35.53
N ILE A 191 -30.36 0.35 -34.83
CA ILE A 191 -30.75 -0.80 -34.03
C ILE A 191 -30.92 -2.04 -34.93
N GLU A 192 -30.45 -3.20 -34.46
CA GLU A 192 -30.42 -4.51 -35.12
C GLU A 192 -29.55 -4.58 -36.39
N ALA A 193 -28.96 -3.48 -36.87
CA ALA A 193 -27.98 -3.50 -37.92
C ALA A 193 -26.58 -3.91 -37.38
N LEU A 194 -25.79 -4.62 -38.22
CA LEU A 194 -24.39 -4.87 -37.91
C LEU A 194 -23.57 -3.71 -38.46
N GLU A 195 -22.97 -2.95 -37.56
CA GLU A 195 -21.95 -1.97 -37.89
C GLU A 195 -20.58 -2.68 -37.83
N ASP A 196 -19.87 -2.77 -38.97
CA ASP A 196 -18.65 -3.56 -39.11
C ASP A 196 -17.41 -2.75 -39.52
N ASP A 197 -17.53 -1.44 -39.62
CA ASP A 197 -16.45 -0.54 -40.08
C ASP A 197 -16.40 0.78 -39.30
N THR A 198 -16.71 0.76 -38.02
CA THR A 198 -16.65 1.97 -37.18
C THR A 198 -15.19 2.41 -37.00
N ASP A 199 -14.87 3.67 -37.36
CA ASP A 199 -13.51 4.22 -37.19
C ASP A 199 -13.22 4.54 -35.75
N GLU A 200 -12.46 3.69 -35.09
CA GLU A 200 -12.15 3.75 -33.66
C GLU A 200 -10.64 3.81 -33.39
N VAL A 201 -10.29 4.24 -32.21
CA VAL A 201 -8.93 4.17 -31.70
C VAL A 201 -8.90 3.50 -30.33
N LEU A 202 -7.88 2.71 -30.10
CA LEU A 202 -7.50 2.24 -28.78
C LEU A 202 -6.57 3.29 -28.16
N LEU A 203 -7.04 3.96 -27.11
CA LEU A 203 -6.26 4.90 -26.31
C LEU A 203 -5.69 4.15 -25.11
N GLN A 204 -4.37 4.18 -24.95
CA GLN A 204 -3.63 3.58 -23.85
C GLN A 204 -2.99 4.65 -23.00
N MET A 205 -3.16 4.56 -21.67
CA MET A 205 -2.63 5.53 -20.72
C MET A 205 -2.23 4.84 -19.41
N PRO A 206 -1.05 5.14 -18.81
CA PRO A 206 -0.78 4.75 -17.44
C PRO A 206 -1.70 5.53 -16.48
N VAL A 207 -2.30 4.83 -15.53
CA VAL A 207 -3.20 5.42 -14.52
C VAL A 207 -2.74 5.01 -13.13
N PRO A 208 -2.41 5.95 -12.25
CA PRO A 208 -2.16 5.65 -10.85
C PRO A 208 -3.37 4.94 -10.21
N VAL A 209 -3.14 3.84 -9.48
CA VAL A 209 -4.22 3.01 -8.92
C VAL A 209 -5.21 3.82 -8.09
N ARG A 210 -4.73 4.82 -7.33
CA ARG A 210 -5.58 5.75 -6.55
C ARG A 210 -6.57 6.57 -7.38
N LEU A 211 -6.32 6.71 -8.68
CA LEU A 211 -7.16 7.51 -9.59
C LEU A 211 -8.13 6.66 -10.43
N ILE A 212 -8.06 5.34 -10.38
CA ILE A 212 -8.89 4.44 -11.21
C ILE A 212 -10.38 4.77 -11.08
N SER A 213 -10.88 4.94 -9.86
CA SER A 213 -12.30 5.27 -9.63
C SER A 213 -12.70 6.59 -10.29
N LYS A 214 -11.83 7.62 -10.19
CA LYS A 214 -12.06 8.93 -10.81
C LYS A 214 -12.01 8.83 -12.35
N VAL A 215 -11.05 8.08 -12.88
CA VAL A 215 -10.92 7.81 -14.32
C VAL A 215 -12.15 7.07 -14.86
N CYS A 216 -12.65 6.03 -14.17
CA CYS A 216 -13.89 5.35 -14.54
C CYS A 216 -15.09 6.30 -14.59
N SER A 217 -15.23 7.17 -13.59
CA SER A 217 -16.30 8.18 -13.57
C SER A 217 -16.16 9.17 -14.71
N THR A 218 -14.95 9.59 -15.07
CA THR A 218 -14.70 10.49 -16.20
C THR A 218 -15.03 9.82 -17.53
N ILE A 219 -14.65 8.54 -17.72
CA ILE A 219 -15.04 7.77 -18.93
C ILE A 219 -16.56 7.73 -19.03
N ALA A 220 -17.28 7.40 -17.96
CA ALA A 220 -18.73 7.32 -17.98
C ALA A 220 -19.42 8.67 -18.31
N GLN A 221 -18.77 9.81 -18.03
CA GLN A 221 -19.31 11.15 -18.28
C GLN A 221 -18.99 11.68 -19.69
N VAL A 222 -17.81 11.35 -20.20
CA VAL A 222 -17.27 11.99 -21.44
C VAL A 222 -17.37 11.08 -22.65
N HIS A 223 -17.36 9.75 -22.44
CA HIS A 223 -17.39 8.81 -23.54
C HIS A 223 -18.73 8.87 -24.28
N PRO A 224 -18.74 8.89 -25.66
CA PRO A 224 -19.98 8.99 -26.41
C PRO A 224 -20.85 7.73 -26.35
N TYR A 225 -20.27 6.57 -26.02
CA TYR A 225 -21.02 5.33 -25.92
C TYR A 225 -21.68 5.16 -24.56
N GLU A 226 -22.90 4.68 -24.52
CA GLU A 226 -23.60 4.34 -23.26
C GLU A 226 -22.91 3.20 -22.47
N SER A 227 -22.19 2.33 -23.17
CA SER A 227 -21.40 1.23 -22.60
C SER A 227 -19.98 1.22 -23.19
N PRO A 228 -19.07 2.07 -22.70
CA PRO A 228 -17.71 2.14 -23.24
C PRO A 228 -16.94 0.84 -22.99
N ALA A 229 -16.19 0.37 -24.02
CA ALA A 229 -15.29 -0.76 -23.88
C ALA A 229 -13.94 -0.29 -23.32
N TYR A 230 -13.66 -0.56 -22.04
CA TYR A 230 -12.36 -0.30 -21.43
C TYR A 230 -11.97 -1.34 -20.40
N HIS A 231 -10.68 -1.46 -20.14
CA HIS A 231 -10.13 -2.31 -19.08
C HIS A 231 -8.78 -1.79 -18.59
N PHE A 232 -8.40 -2.23 -17.40
CA PHE A 232 -7.09 -1.93 -16.80
C PHE A 232 -6.24 -3.19 -16.78
N VAL A 233 -4.97 -3.06 -17.15
CA VAL A 233 -3.97 -4.12 -17.09
C VAL A 233 -2.90 -3.73 -16.09
N ALA A 234 -2.70 -4.56 -15.06
CA ALA A 234 -1.61 -4.37 -14.12
C ALA A 234 -0.27 -4.76 -14.78
N PRO A 235 0.81 -3.97 -14.58
CA PRO A 235 2.14 -4.35 -15.04
C PRO A 235 2.60 -5.63 -14.31
N ALA A 236 3.41 -6.44 -14.99
CA ALA A 236 3.98 -7.65 -14.42
C ALA A 236 5.23 -7.37 -13.55
N ASP A 237 5.74 -6.13 -13.57
CA ASP A 237 6.98 -5.77 -12.89
C ASP A 237 6.77 -5.63 -11.37
N ALA A 238 7.62 -6.33 -10.59
CA ALA A 238 7.64 -6.22 -9.15
C ALA A 238 8.28 -4.88 -8.74
N ASP A 239 7.63 -4.16 -7.84
CA ASP A 239 8.33 -3.16 -7.05
C ASP A 239 9.24 -3.89 -6.05
N HIS A 240 10.52 -4.00 -6.40
CA HIS A 240 11.53 -4.66 -5.57
C HIS A 240 11.85 -3.87 -4.30
N ASP A 241 11.40 -2.63 -4.20
CA ASP A 241 11.62 -1.74 -3.06
C ASP A 241 10.46 -1.78 -2.05
N ALA A 242 9.31 -2.36 -2.41
CA ALA A 242 8.21 -2.61 -1.48
C ALA A 242 8.04 -4.10 -1.21
N GLY A 243 7.91 -4.48 0.07
CA GLY A 243 7.73 -5.86 0.47
C GLY A 243 8.23 -6.17 1.88
N CYS A 244 7.95 -7.40 2.32
CA CYS A 244 8.28 -7.81 3.67
C CYS A 244 9.78 -7.98 3.86
N GLY A 245 10.33 -7.24 4.83
CA GLY A 245 11.75 -7.27 5.17
C GLY A 245 12.66 -6.70 4.08
N VAL A 246 13.90 -6.45 4.43
CA VAL A 246 14.94 -5.96 3.51
C VAL A 246 16.22 -6.78 3.66
N TYR A 247 17.05 -6.79 2.63
CA TYR A 247 18.41 -7.32 2.70
C TYR A 247 19.39 -6.28 2.16
N GLY A 248 20.63 -6.36 2.65
CA GLY A 248 21.64 -5.41 2.26
C GLY A 248 23.04 -5.81 2.69
N THR A 249 23.96 -4.87 2.53
CA THR A 249 25.38 -5.04 2.90
C THR A 249 25.74 -4.09 4.03
N ILE A 250 26.64 -4.57 4.90
CA ILE A 250 27.30 -3.77 5.92
C ILE A 250 28.77 -3.59 5.51
N GLU A 251 29.33 -2.39 5.66
CA GLU A 251 30.70 -2.07 5.22
C GLU A 251 31.75 -2.89 5.97
N THR A 252 31.62 -2.95 7.29
CA THR A 252 32.52 -3.70 8.14
C THR A 252 32.04 -5.12 8.31
N ARG A 253 32.85 -6.11 7.96
CA ARG A 253 32.52 -7.53 8.23
C ARG A 253 32.53 -7.79 9.73
N LEU A 254 31.39 -8.20 10.28
CA LEU A 254 31.17 -8.46 11.70
C LEU A 254 31.12 -9.95 12.00
N GLU A 255 31.55 -10.36 13.18
CA GLU A 255 31.19 -11.65 13.77
C GLU A 255 29.75 -11.61 14.29
N ALA A 256 29.16 -12.76 14.58
CA ALA A 256 27.74 -12.81 15.00
C ALA A 256 27.49 -12.07 16.31
N GLU A 257 28.45 -12.16 17.24
CA GLU A 257 28.42 -11.45 18.52
C GLU A 257 28.49 -9.93 18.34
N ASP A 258 29.32 -9.43 17.41
CA ASP A 258 29.44 -8.01 17.10
C ASP A 258 28.14 -7.47 16.48
N LEU A 259 27.54 -8.24 15.56
CA LEU A 259 26.25 -7.89 14.98
C LEU A 259 25.14 -7.86 16.03
N ALA A 260 25.14 -8.80 16.97
CA ALA A 260 24.20 -8.83 18.09
C ALA A 260 24.39 -7.62 19.04
N ALA A 261 25.64 -7.25 19.32
CA ALA A 261 25.98 -6.08 20.13
C ALA A 261 25.55 -4.79 19.43
N LEU A 262 25.79 -4.68 18.11
CA LEU A 262 25.34 -3.56 17.28
C LEU A 262 23.81 -3.44 17.29
N ALA A 263 23.10 -4.55 17.10
CA ALA A 263 21.64 -4.56 17.14
C ALA A 263 21.09 -4.15 18.50
N LYS A 264 21.70 -4.67 19.59
CA LYS A 264 21.35 -4.29 20.96
C LYS A 264 21.48 -2.78 21.20
N SER A 265 22.58 -2.18 20.75
CA SER A 265 22.83 -0.74 20.86
C SER A 265 21.89 0.08 19.95
N ALA A 266 21.76 -0.29 18.68
CA ALA A 266 20.98 0.45 17.69
C ALA A 266 19.49 0.48 18.01
N PHE A 267 18.96 -0.57 18.63
CA PHE A 267 17.54 -0.68 18.99
C PHE A 267 17.27 -0.41 20.47
N ALA A 268 18.27 -0.01 21.26
CA ALA A 268 18.19 0.27 22.69
C ALA A 268 17.51 -0.86 23.49
N CYS A 269 17.80 -2.14 23.13
CA CYS A 269 17.20 -3.28 23.79
C CYS A 269 18.17 -3.91 24.81
N GLU A 270 17.65 -4.33 25.96
CA GLU A 270 18.46 -4.93 27.02
C GLU A 270 18.97 -6.33 26.66
N ARG A 271 18.23 -7.06 25.83
CA ARG A 271 18.51 -8.46 25.50
C ARG A 271 18.29 -8.73 24.02
N VAL A 272 19.19 -9.52 23.43
CA VAL A 272 19.08 -10.03 22.06
C VAL A 272 19.23 -11.55 22.12
N LYS A 273 18.31 -12.26 21.48
CA LYS A 273 18.39 -13.72 21.33
C LYS A 273 19.16 -14.05 20.07
N VAL A 274 20.27 -14.76 20.19
CA VAL A 274 21.09 -15.24 19.05
C VAL A 274 20.85 -16.71 18.85
N SER A 275 20.73 -17.14 17.58
CA SER A 275 20.62 -18.54 17.18
C SER A 275 21.72 -18.84 16.17
N HIS A 276 22.56 -19.82 16.45
CA HIS A 276 23.71 -20.24 15.62
C HIS A 276 23.33 -21.39 14.66
N TYR A 277 22.11 -21.40 14.13
CA TYR A 277 21.66 -22.49 13.28
C TYR A 277 22.43 -22.53 11.95
N GLY A 278 23.19 -23.62 11.73
CA GLY A 278 23.87 -23.92 10.46
C GLY A 278 25.27 -23.35 10.30
N PHE A 279 25.81 -22.68 11.30
CA PHE A 279 27.20 -22.24 11.35
C PHE A 279 27.95 -23.19 12.28
N GLY A 280 28.71 -24.13 11.73
CA GLY A 280 29.66 -24.94 12.53
C GLY A 280 30.64 -24.04 13.31
N ASP A 281 31.70 -24.62 13.91
CA ASP A 281 32.72 -23.90 14.68
C ASP A 281 33.56 -22.86 13.92
N SER A 282 33.18 -22.49 12.67
CA SER A 282 33.88 -21.50 11.87
C SER A 282 33.42 -20.07 12.24
N LYS A 283 34.37 -19.21 12.57
CA LYS A 283 34.20 -17.76 12.73
C LYS A 283 33.77 -17.14 11.39
N ILE A 284 32.44 -17.11 11.13
CA ILE A 284 31.89 -16.55 9.91
C ILE A 284 31.82 -15.03 10.06
N ARG A 285 32.43 -14.31 9.11
CA ARG A 285 32.34 -12.86 9.02
C ARG A 285 31.16 -12.46 8.14
N ILE A 286 30.18 -11.83 8.74
CA ILE A 286 28.92 -11.39 8.14
C ILE A 286 29.18 -10.07 7.40
N SER A 287 28.85 -10.03 6.10
CA SER A 287 28.87 -8.84 5.26
C SER A 287 27.50 -8.56 4.63
N ARG A 288 26.57 -9.54 4.70
CA ARG A 288 25.18 -9.40 4.24
C ARG A 288 24.25 -9.61 5.41
N VAL A 289 23.26 -8.75 5.51
CA VAL A 289 22.27 -8.77 6.61
C VAL A 289 20.88 -8.75 5.99
N ALA A 290 19.99 -9.57 6.53
CA ALA A 290 18.58 -9.54 6.25
C ALA A 290 17.84 -9.05 7.50
N LEU A 291 16.89 -8.15 7.34
CA LEU A 291 16.15 -7.48 8.40
C LEU A 291 14.66 -7.61 8.16
N CYS A 292 13.91 -7.89 9.20
CA CYS A 292 12.45 -7.90 9.13
C CYS A 292 11.87 -7.39 10.44
N GLY A 293 11.01 -6.38 10.36
CA GLY A 293 10.21 -5.91 11.47
C GLY A 293 9.10 -6.91 11.83
N GLY A 294 8.49 -6.78 13.01
CA GLY A 294 7.37 -7.59 13.45
C GLY A 294 7.69 -9.09 13.60
N SER A 295 6.75 -9.95 13.19
CA SER A 295 6.84 -11.40 13.38
C SER A 295 7.74 -12.14 12.39
N GLY A 296 8.58 -11.48 11.62
CA GLY A 296 9.49 -11.93 10.54
C GLY A 296 9.98 -13.39 10.46
N GLY A 297 9.59 -14.25 11.40
CA GLY A 297 9.98 -15.66 11.47
C GLY A 297 9.59 -16.52 10.27
N VAL A 298 8.65 -16.04 9.45
CA VAL A 298 8.18 -16.77 8.26
C VAL A 298 9.23 -16.79 7.13
N HIS A 299 10.11 -15.78 7.09
CA HIS A 299 11.11 -15.61 6.01
C HIS A 299 12.49 -16.15 6.34
N THR A 300 12.76 -16.61 7.57
CA THR A 300 14.07 -17.12 7.99
C THR A 300 14.55 -18.32 7.20
N ARG A 301 13.65 -19.17 6.74
CA ARG A 301 14.01 -20.43 6.06
C ARG A 301 14.51 -20.26 4.61
N SER A 302 14.12 -19.19 3.93
CA SER A 302 14.47 -18.99 2.52
C SER A 302 15.85 -18.33 2.31
N HIS A 303 16.37 -17.62 3.30
CA HIS A 303 17.60 -16.82 3.17
C HIS A 303 18.80 -17.35 3.97
N SER A 304 18.60 -18.24 4.95
CA SER A 304 19.66 -18.86 5.74
C SER A 304 20.64 -19.72 4.90
N ARG A 305 20.21 -20.19 3.72
CA ARG A 305 21.03 -21.01 2.81
C ARG A 305 22.14 -20.23 2.07
N ARG A 306 22.20 -18.90 2.20
CA ARG A 306 23.15 -18.04 1.46
C ARG A 306 24.19 -17.32 2.33
N GLY A 307 24.40 -17.74 3.58
CA GLY A 307 25.42 -17.16 4.47
C GLY A 307 25.09 -15.73 4.95
N ALA A 308 23.84 -15.37 5.04
CA ALA A 308 23.39 -14.08 5.57
C ALA A 308 23.02 -14.21 7.05
N GLY A 309 23.46 -13.27 7.88
CA GLY A 309 22.93 -13.07 9.24
C GLY A 309 21.51 -12.53 9.15
N VAL A 310 20.55 -13.16 9.84
CA VAL A 310 19.16 -12.70 9.87
C VAL A 310 18.88 -12.06 11.23
N CYS A 311 18.51 -10.79 11.24
CA CYS A 311 18.13 -10.07 12.44
C CYS A 311 16.60 -9.87 12.46
N HIS A 312 15.94 -10.38 13.49
CA HIS A 312 14.52 -10.15 13.75
C HIS A 312 14.36 -9.25 14.97
N CYS A 313 13.54 -8.22 14.83
CA CYS A 313 13.05 -7.47 15.97
C CYS A 313 11.65 -8.00 16.33
N ARG A 314 11.51 -8.70 17.44
CA ARG A 314 10.23 -9.13 17.98
C ARG A 314 9.93 -8.28 19.20
N HIS A 315 9.02 -7.33 19.11
CA HIS A 315 8.33 -6.80 20.27
C HIS A 315 7.25 -7.80 20.67
N THR A 316 7.54 -8.64 21.66
CA THR A 316 6.48 -9.33 22.39
C THR A 316 6.05 -8.37 23.50
N LEU A 317 4.85 -7.86 23.41
CA LEU A 317 4.17 -7.27 24.56
C LEU A 317 3.97 -8.35 25.63
N PRO A 318 4.09 -7.97 26.93
CA PRO A 318 3.85 -8.88 28.05
C PRO A 318 2.43 -9.39 28.08
#